data_82e92c0ac7a834e8cc0b82dfe9401cff
#
_entry.id   82e92c0ac7a834e8cc0b82dfe9401cff
#
_cell.length_a   1.000
_cell.length_b   1.000
_cell.length_c   1.000
_cell.angle_alpha   90.00
_cell.angle_beta   90.00
_cell.angle_gamma   90.00
#
_symmetry.space_group_name_H-M   'P 1'
#
loop_
_entity.id
_entity.type
_entity.pdbx_description
1 polymer ?
#
loop_
_entity_poly.entity_id
_entity_poly.type
_entity_poly.pdbx_seq_one_letter_code
_entity_poly.pdbx_strand_id
1 'polypeptide(L)'
;GTPAVLIVRPKGQSLSLAAQIHGFRTFAENTLAGVILNGVSAGMYSFYKQIAEKAGLPVLGFLPPVPEAEIPDRHLGLVTADELSDLREKIDRLADAAEEGIDLHALCALAQTAKPLADTHMPLARVTDFPVRIAVAKDRAFCFYYEDNFDVLRELGAELVPFSPLTDERLPENIDGLYLGGGYPELYEKQLSENEIMRDSIKTAVLSGLPTVAECGGFLYLLHSLDGAAMAG
;
A
#
# COMPACT_ATOMS: atom_id res chain seq x y z
N GLY A 1 -4.43 -0.55 -23.22
CA GLY A 1 -4.09 -0.30 -21.81
C GLY A 1 -2.74 0.40 -21.67
N THR A 2 -2.38 0.75 -20.47
CA THR A 2 -1.07 1.31 -20.15
C THR A 2 0.00 0.23 -20.36
N PRO A 3 1.16 0.54 -20.97
CA PRO A 3 2.25 -0.41 -21.10
C PRO A 3 2.75 -0.85 -19.71
N ALA A 4 2.97 -2.15 -19.55
CA ALA A 4 3.45 -2.75 -18.32
C ALA A 4 4.93 -3.10 -18.42
N VAL A 5 5.68 -2.97 -17.33
CA VAL A 5 7.06 -3.40 -17.20
C VAL A 5 7.14 -4.50 -16.14
N LEU A 6 7.68 -5.65 -16.51
CA LEU A 6 7.85 -6.78 -15.62
C LEU A 6 9.15 -6.63 -14.81
N ILE A 7 9.05 -6.64 -13.49
CA ILE A 7 10.22 -6.71 -12.62
C ILE A 7 10.46 -8.16 -12.24
N VAL A 8 11.64 -8.70 -12.57
CA VAL A 8 12.01 -10.09 -12.26
C VAL A 8 13.29 -10.16 -11.44
N ARG A 9 13.35 -11.14 -10.54
CA ARG A 9 14.53 -11.43 -9.72
C ARG A 9 15.12 -12.77 -10.16
N PRO A 10 16.16 -12.80 -11.02
CA PRO A 10 16.66 -14.02 -11.65
C PRO A 10 17.60 -14.86 -10.76
N LYS A 11 17.44 -14.82 -9.43
CA LYS A 11 18.30 -15.56 -8.50
C LYS A 11 18.24 -17.06 -8.76
N GLY A 12 19.39 -17.66 -9.06
CA GLY A 12 19.50 -19.12 -9.34
C GLY A 12 18.92 -19.57 -10.67
N GLN A 13 18.57 -18.64 -11.57
CA GLN A 13 18.01 -18.95 -12.90
C GLN A 13 19.05 -18.79 -14.01
N SER A 14 18.81 -19.47 -15.13
CA SER A 14 19.50 -19.30 -16.39
C SER A 14 18.46 -19.20 -17.51
N LEU A 15 18.38 -20.15 -18.44
CA LEU A 15 17.37 -20.14 -19.50
C LEU A 15 15.93 -20.20 -18.99
N SER A 16 15.71 -20.70 -17.78
CA SER A 16 14.41 -20.67 -17.11
C SER A 16 13.86 -19.23 -16.91
N LEU A 17 14.74 -18.22 -16.80
CA LEU A 17 14.35 -16.82 -16.78
C LEU A 17 13.63 -16.42 -18.08
N ALA A 18 14.16 -16.81 -19.23
CA ALA A 18 13.52 -16.52 -20.52
C ALA A 18 12.16 -17.22 -20.63
N ALA A 19 12.05 -18.47 -20.16
CA ALA A 19 10.79 -19.21 -20.15
C ALA A 19 9.76 -18.54 -19.21
N GLN A 20 10.19 -18.07 -18.05
CA GLN A 20 9.33 -17.33 -17.12
C GLN A 20 8.78 -16.04 -17.74
N ILE A 21 9.64 -15.21 -18.31
CA ILE A 21 9.24 -13.96 -18.97
C ILE A 21 8.33 -14.24 -20.16
N HIS A 22 8.68 -15.25 -20.98
CA HIS A 22 7.85 -15.68 -22.10
C HIS A 22 6.46 -16.13 -21.63
N GLY A 23 6.39 -16.88 -20.54
CA GLY A 23 5.13 -17.29 -19.93
C GLY A 23 4.26 -16.09 -19.55
N PHE A 24 4.80 -15.10 -18.83
CA PHE A 24 4.06 -13.86 -18.51
C PHE A 24 3.58 -13.12 -19.76
N ARG A 25 4.39 -13.11 -20.81
CA ARG A 25 4.04 -12.42 -22.06
C ARG A 25 2.93 -13.10 -22.83
N THR A 26 2.83 -14.44 -22.79
CA THR A 26 1.99 -15.22 -23.71
C THR A 26 0.84 -15.96 -23.04
N PHE A 27 0.83 -16.09 -21.71
CA PHE A 27 -0.20 -16.86 -20.99
C PHE A 27 -1.60 -16.25 -21.14
N ALA A 28 -1.69 -14.91 -21.16
CA ALA A 28 -2.93 -14.18 -21.37
C ALA A 28 -2.64 -12.87 -22.11
N GLU A 29 -3.65 -12.30 -22.76
CA GLU A 29 -3.56 -11.00 -23.38
C GLU A 29 -3.16 -9.94 -22.35
N ASN A 30 -2.11 -9.18 -22.64
CA ASN A 30 -1.58 -8.15 -21.75
C ASN A 30 -0.81 -7.06 -22.52
N THR A 31 -0.34 -6.05 -21.79
CA THR A 31 0.41 -4.90 -22.33
C THR A 31 1.88 -4.92 -21.94
N LEU A 32 2.45 -6.09 -21.65
CA LEU A 32 3.83 -6.21 -21.21
C LEU A 32 4.78 -5.78 -22.35
N ALA A 33 5.60 -4.77 -22.07
CA ALA A 33 6.41 -4.07 -23.06
C ALA A 33 7.90 -3.94 -22.70
N GLY A 34 8.30 -4.32 -21.50
CA GLY A 34 9.69 -4.27 -21.05
C GLY A 34 9.94 -5.09 -19.80
N VAL A 35 11.21 -5.26 -19.46
CA VAL A 35 11.67 -6.00 -18.29
C VAL A 35 12.71 -5.18 -17.53
N ILE A 36 12.66 -5.19 -16.20
CA ILE A 36 13.72 -4.72 -15.31
C ILE A 36 14.21 -5.91 -14.47
N LEU A 37 15.53 -6.05 -14.36
CA LEU A 37 16.18 -7.11 -13.60
C LEU A 37 16.48 -6.63 -12.18
N ASN A 38 15.79 -7.15 -11.18
CA ASN A 38 15.96 -6.75 -9.78
C ASN A 38 16.92 -7.70 -9.03
N GLY A 39 17.77 -7.15 -8.17
CA GLY A 39 18.74 -7.89 -7.38
C GLY A 39 19.88 -8.48 -8.21
N VAL A 40 20.26 -7.83 -9.31
CA VAL A 40 21.31 -8.24 -10.24
C VAL A 40 22.51 -7.31 -10.12
N SER A 41 23.70 -7.83 -9.83
CA SER A 41 24.92 -7.03 -9.82
C SER A 41 25.34 -6.59 -11.23
N ALA A 42 26.06 -5.46 -11.35
CA ALA A 42 26.57 -4.95 -12.62
C ALA A 42 27.36 -6.01 -13.43
N GLY A 43 28.17 -6.83 -12.75
CA GLY A 43 28.95 -7.90 -13.40
C GLY A 43 28.10 -9.02 -14.00
N MET A 44 26.88 -9.24 -13.49
CA MET A 44 25.96 -10.26 -14.00
C MET A 44 24.91 -9.70 -14.96
N TYR A 45 24.82 -8.40 -15.08
CA TYR A 45 23.78 -7.75 -15.88
C TYR A 45 23.76 -8.21 -17.33
N SER A 46 24.92 -8.17 -18.02
CA SER A 46 25.02 -8.59 -19.42
C SER A 46 24.59 -10.03 -19.66
N PHE A 47 24.92 -10.92 -18.72
CA PHE A 47 24.50 -12.33 -18.80
C PHE A 47 22.97 -12.48 -18.71
N TYR A 48 22.35 -11.88 -17.71
CA TYR A 48 20.90 -11.98 -17.54
C TYR A 48 20.12 -11.20 -18.60
N LYS A 49 20.65 -10.06 -19.05
CA LYS A 49 20.07 -9.28 -20.15
C LYS A 49 19.91 -10.13 -21.42
N GLN A 50 20.99 -10.79 -21.86
CA GLN A 50 20.96 -11.65 -23.04
C GLN A 50 19.95 -12.81 -22.93
N ILE A 51 19.76 -13.33 -21.72
CA ILE A 51 18.78 -14.40 -21.48
C ILE A 51 17.37 -13.85 -21.51
N ALA A 52 17.11 -12.74 -20.80
CA ALA A 52 15.79 -12.13 -20.72
C ALA A 52 15.27 -11.65 -22.08
N GLU A 53 16.14 -11.08 -22.91
CA GLU A 53 15.81 -10.61 -24.26
C GLU A 53 15.41 -11.75 -25.23
N LYS A 54 15.78 -13.01 -24.95
CA LYS A 54 15.28 -14.17 -25.71
C LYS A 54 13.77 -14.36 -25.60
N ALA A 55 13.14 -13.81 -24.58
CA ALA A 55 11.69 -13.79 -24.46
C ALA A 55 11.01 -12.75 -25.39
N GLY A 56 11.79 -11.96 -26.13
CA GLY A 56 11.30 -10.98 -27.11
C GLY A 56 10.80 -9.68 -26.50
N LEU A 57 11.29 -9.31 -25.32
CA LEU A 57 11.03 -8.03 -24.66
C LEU A 57 12.35 -7.30 -24.40
N PRO A 58 12.39 -5.95 -24.52
CA PRO A 58 13.58 -5.18 -24.17
C PRO A 58 13.81 -5.22 -22.66
N VAL A 59 15.09 -5.31 -22.27
CA VAL A 59 15.50 -5.13 -20.87
C VAL A 59 15.86 -3.66 -20.67
N LEU A 60 15.07 -2.97 -19.84
CA LEU A 60 15.20 -1.54 -19.57
C LEU A 60 16.25 -1.22 -18.49
N GLY A 61 16.91 -2.21 -17.95
CA GLY A 61 17.95 -2.04 -16.98
C GLY A 61 17.90 -3.04 -15.83
N PHE A 62 18.63 -2.72 -14.78
CA PHE A 62 18.70 -3.55 -13.57
C PHE A 62 18.78 -2.69 -12.31
N LEU A 63 18.38 -3.26 -11.18
CA LEU A 63 18.62 -2.71 -9.85
C LEU A 63 19.54 -3.68 -9.11
N PRO A 64 20.71 -3.24 -8.63
CA PRO A 64 21.57 -4.09 -7.82
C PRO A 64 20.96 -4.32 -6.42
N PRO A 65 21.44 -5.30 -5.65
CA PRO A 65 21.15 -5.35 -4.22
C PRO A 65 21.67 -4.07 -3.54
N VAL A 66 20.83 -3.45 -2.71
CA VAL A 66 21.17 -2.25 -1.93
C VAL A 66 20.90 -2.58 -0.46
N PRO A 67 21.85 -3.27 0.24
CA PRO A 67 21.62 -3.74 1.61
C PRO A 67 21.29 -2.60 2.59
N GLU A 68 21.87 -1.42 2.38
CA GLU A 68 21.66 -0.23 3.22
C GLU A 68 20.26 0.37 3.07
N ALA A 69 19.53 -0.03 2.02
CA ALA A 69 18.16 0.41 1.75
C ALA A 69 17.13 -0.72 1.94
N GLU A 70 17.53 -1.81 2.61
CA GLU A 70 16.61 -2.90 2.92
C GLU A 70 15.54 -2.42 3.90
N ILE A 71 14.27 -2.64 3.52
CA ILE A 71 13.11 -2.41 4.39
C ILE A 71 12.74 -3.77 4.99
N PRO A 72 12.72 -3.91 6.33
CA PRO A 72 12.39 -5.17 6.98
C PRO A 72 11.01 -5.69 6.61
N ASP A 73 10.90 -6.99 6.41
CA ASP A 73 9.63 -7.68 6.20
C ASP A 73 8.87 -7.82 7.53
N ARG A 74 7.54 -7.88 7.42
CA ARG A 74 6.64 -8.37 8.47
C ARG A 74 5.91 -9.62 8.01
N HIS A 75 5.24 -10.27 8.95
CA HIS A 75 4.45 -11.46 8.66
C HIS A 75 3.38 -11.19 7.58
N LEU A 76 2.80 -9.99 7.58
CA LEU A 76 1.92 -9.46 6.55
C LEU A 76 2.41 -8.07 6.14
N GLY A 77 3.13 -8.00 5.00
CA GLY A 77 3.60 -6.74 4.45
C GLY A 77 4.94 -6.26 4.99
N LEU A 78 5.18 -4.98 4.88
CA LEU A 78 6.42 -4.31 5.31
C LEU A 78 6.20 -3.53 6.61
N VAL A 79 7.29 -3.14 7.23
CA VAL A 79 7.28 -2.13 8.30
C VAL A 79 6.70 -0.83 7.74
N THR A 80 5.84 -0.16 8.51
CA THR A 80 5.19 1.07 8.05
C THR A 80 6.17 2.23 7.95
N ALA A 81 5.86 3.21 7.11
CA ALA A 81 6.73 4.37 6.88
C ALA A 81 7.04 5.15 8.16
N ASP A 82 6.07 5.27 9.07
CA ASP A 82 6.21 6.00 10.34
C ASP A 82 7.14 5.31 11.35
N GLU A 83 7.45 4.04 11.12
CA GLU A 83 8.34 3.26 11.99
C GLU A 83 9.81 3.31 11.56
N LEU A 84 10.07 3.77 10.33
CA LEU A 84 11.42 3.86 9.76
C LEU A 84 11.95 5.28 9.85
N SER A 85 12.81 5.54 10.83
CA SER A 85 13.43 6.86 11.00
C SER A 85 14.38 7.26 9.85
N ASP A 86 14.88 6.27 9.10
CA ASP A 86 15.84 6.40 8.00
C ASP A 86 15.21 6.16 6.61
N LEU A 87 13.87 6.14 6.53
CA LEU A 87 13.16 5.81 5.29
C LEU A 87 13.57 6.71 4.12
N ARG A 88 13.73 8.01 4.36
CA ARG A 88 14.13 8.95 3.32
C ARG A 88 15.52 8.65 2.75
N GLU A 89 16.48 8.36 3.63
CA GLU A 89 17.83 7.98 3.22
C GLU A 89 17.82 6.68 2.40
N LYS A 90 17.01 5.69 2.81
CA LYS A 90 16.82 4.44 2.04
C LYS A 90 16.24 4.70 0.65
N ILE A 91 15.24 5.57 0.55
CA ILE A 91 14.62 5.95 -0.74
C ILE A 91 15.64 6.65 -1.63
N ASP A 92 16.43 7.60 -1.10
CA ASP A 92 17.44 8.31 -1.84
C ASP A 92 18.50 7.33 -2.39
N ARG A 93 18.97 6.37 -1.59
CA ARG A 93 19.90 5.32 -2.04
C ARG A 93 19.32 4.42 -3.13
N LEU A 94 18.02 4.08 -3.03
CA LEU A 94 17.35 3.30 -4.07
C LEU A 94 17.19 4.11 -5.35
N ALA A 95 16.93 5.41 -5.24
CA ALA A 95 16.83 6.32 -6.38
C ALA A 95 18.19 6.44 -7.10
N ASP A 96 19.28 6.64 -6.39
CA ASP A 96 20.62 6.67 -6.95
C ASP A 96 20.93 5.37 -7.72
N ALA A 97 20.67 4.23 -7.10
CA ALA A 97 20.87 2.92 -7.74
C ALA A 97 19.99 2.71 -8.99
N ALA A 98 18.78 3.25 -8.97
CA ALA A 98 17.86 3.21 -10.11
C ALA A 98 18.34 4.14 -11.25
N GLU A 99 18.82 5.33 -10.95
CA GLU A 99 19.39 6.25 -11.95
C GLU A 99 20.61 5.66 -12.64
N GLU A 100 21.45 4.95 -11.90
CA GLU A 100 22.65 4.31 -12.46
C GLU A 100 22.34 3.05 -13.30
N GLY A 101 21.32 2.28 -12.90
CA GLY A 101 21.09 0.94 -13.44
C GLY A 101 19.92 0.82 -14.43
N ILE A 102 18.96 1.75 -14.40
CA ILE A 102 17.76 1.71 -15.24
C ILE A 102 17.84 2.78 -16.32
N ASP A 103 17.54 2.41 -17.56
CA ASP A 103 17.37 3.36 -18.65
C ASP A 103 16.04 4.12 -18.47
N LEU A 104 16.08 5.16 -17.62
CA LEU A 104 14.92 6.00 -17.32
C LEU A 104 14.40 6.71 -18.57
N HIS A 105 15.27 7.03 -19.54
CA HIS A 105 14.82 7.64 -20.79
C HIS A 105 13.96 6.68 -21.61
N ALA A 106 14.41 5.43 -21.76
CA ALA A 106 13.64 4.38 -22.44
C ALA A 106 12.34 4.07 -21.69
N LEU A 107 12.36 4.07 -20.35
CA LEU A 107 11.17 3.88 -19.51
C LEU A 107 10.15 5.01 -19.73
N CYS A 108 10.59 6.27 -19.73
CA CYS A 108 9.74 7.41 -20.01
C CYS A 108 9.19 7.40 -21.44
N ALA A 109 10.02 7.04 -22.43
CA ALA A 109 9.57 6.90 -23.80
C ALA A 109 8.51 5.80 -23.95
N LEU A 110 8.67 4.69 -23.23
CA LEU A 110 7.65 3.64 -23.17
C LEU A 110 6.34 4.14 -22.53
N ALA A 111 6.43 4.86 -21.43
CA ALA A 111 5.27 5.43 -20.77
C ALA A 111 4.47 6.38 -21.68
N GLN A 112 5.15 7.16 -22.50
CA GLN A 112 4.52 8.06 -23.49
C GLN A 112 3.74 7.33 -24.60
N THR A 113 3.94 6.04 -24.80
CA THR A 113 3.15 5.22 -25.73
C THR A 113 1.77 4.86 -25.19
N ALA A 114 1.49 5.16 -23.92
CA ALA A 114 0.19 4.94 -23.32
C ALA A 114 -0.88 5.71 -24.10
N LYS A 115 -2.00 5.04 -24.39
CA LYS A 115 -3.14 5.72 -25.01
C LYS A 115 -3.72 6.75 -24.02
N PRO A 116 -4.12 7.94 -24.48
CA PRO A 116 -4.81 8.87 -23.62
C PRO A 116 -6.02 8.20 -22.96
N LEU A 117 -6.15 8.38 -21.65
CA LEU A 117 -7.37 7.99 -20.96
C LEU A 117 -8.42 9.07 -21.26
N ALA A 118 -9.63 8.64 -21.63
CA ALA A 118 -10.74 9.56 -21.67
C ALA A 118 -10.98 10.10 -20.24
N ASP A 119 -11.09 11.41 -20.13
CA ASP A 119 -11.57 11.99 -18.88
C ASP A 119 -13.03 11.61 -18.71
N THR A 120 -13.26 10.64 -17.82
CA THR A 120 -14.60 10.17 -17.47
C THR A 120 -14.97 10.64 -16.06
N HIS A 121 -14.26 11.66 -15.54
CA HIS A 121 -14.59 12.18 -14.23
C HIS A 121 -16.02 12.69 -14.23
N MET A 122 -16.91 11.92 -13.62
CA MET A 122 -18.24 12.38 -13.26
C MET A 122 -18.14 12.90 -11.82
N PRO A 123 -18.34 14.21 -11.62
CA PRO A 123 -18.35 14.74 -10.27
C PRO A 123 -19.42 14.01 -9.45
N LEU A 124 -19.03 13.52 -8.30
CA LEU A 124 -19.97 12.87 -7.39
C LEU A 124 -20.92 13.92 -6.84
N ALA A 125 -22.21 13.68 -6.99
CA ALA A 125 -23.20 14.54 -6.36
C ALA A 125 -23.16 14.29 -4.84
N ARG A 126 -23.22 15.37 -4.06
CA ARG A 126 -23.40 15.26 -2.60
C ARG A 126 -24.60 14.39 -2.28
N VAL A 127 -24.44 13.47 -1.34
CA VAL A 127 -25.52 12.56 -0.93
C VAL A 127 -26.50 13.30 0.02
N THR A 128 -26.03 14.35 0.70
CA THR A 128 -26.81 15.11 1.65
C THR A 128 -26.36 16.58 1.69
N ASP A 129 -27.27 17.48 1.98
CA ASP A 129 -26.99 18.91 2.18
C ASP A 129 -26.36 19.21 3.55
N PHE A 130 -26.45 18.29 4.48
CA PHE A 130 -25.85 18.40 5.80
C PHE A 130 -24.52 17.63 5.85
N PRO A 131 -23.48 18.17 6.51
CA PRO A 131 -22.23 17.45 6.70
C PRO A 131 -22.46 16.19 7.54
N VAL A 132 -22.06 15.04 7.00
CA VAL A 132 -22.02 13.78 7.74
C VAL A 132 -20.63 13.64 8.34
N ARG A 133 -20.53 13.55 9.66
CA ARG A 133 -19.26 13.47 10.38
C ARG A 133 -18.86 12.01 10.60
N ILE A 134 -17.76 11.60 9.97
CA ILE A 134 -17.23 10.23 10.07
C ILE A 134 -15.94 10.26 10.89
N ALA A 135 -15.95 9.63 12.05
CA ALA A 135 -14.75 9.41 12.83
C ALA A 135 -13.87 8.36 12.14
N VAL A 136 -12.60 8.68 11.93
CA VAL A 136 -11.64 7.79 11.24
C VAL A 136 -10.50 7.49 12.20
N ALA A 137 -10.31 6.20 12.55
CA ALA A 137 -9.17 5.77 13.35
C ALA A 137 -7.88 5.99 12.54
N LYS A 138 -6.97 6.83 13.00
CA LYS A 138 -5.75 7.16 12.27
C LYS A 138 -4.57 7.35 13.23
N ASP A 139 -3.80 6.28 13.41
CA ASP A 139 -2.57 6.24 14.20
C ASP A 139 -1.67 5.08 13.73
N ARG A 140 -0.67 4.72 14.52
CA ARG A 140 0.26 3.64 14.19
C ARG A 140 -0.38 2.25 14.14
N ALA A 141 -1.48 2.04 14.85
CA ALA A 141 -2.21 0.77 14.82
C ALA A 141 -3.18 0.70 13.63
N PHE A 142 -3.65 1.86 13.14
CA PHE A 142 -4.63 1.99 12.07
C PHE A 142 -4.15 3.01 11.04
N CYS A 143 -3.37 2.54 10.05
CA CYS A 143 -2.69 3.41 9.08
C CYS A 143 -2.90 3.02 7.61
N PHE A 144 -3.66 1.96 7.32
CA PHE A 144 -3.88 1.50 5.96
C PHE A 144 -5.16 2.11 5.38
N TYR A 145 -4.99 3.23 4.70
CA TYR A 145 -6.05 3.94 4.00
C TYR A 145 -5.60 4.34 2.61
N TYR A 146 -6.53 4.38 1.68
CA TYR A 146 -6.34 5.01 0.39
C TYR A 146 -6.87 6.45 0.49
N GLU A 147 -6.04 7.44 0.20
CA GLU A 147 -6.45 8.85 0.24
C GLU A 147 -7.57 9.13 -0.76
N ASP A 148 -7.58 8.42 -1.91
CA ASP A 148 -8.66 8.48 -2.89
C ASP A 148 -10.03 8.16 -2.28
N ASN A 149 -10.11 7.20 -1.34
CA ASN A 149 -11.35 6.89 -0.63
C ASN A 149 -11.79 8.06 0.26
N PHE A 150 -10.84 8.74 0.90
CA PHE A 150 -11.13 9.92 1.69
C PHE A 150 -11.60 11.08 0.83
N ASP A 151 -11.01 11.27 -0.35
CA ASP A 151 -11.43 12.30 -1.29
C ASP A 151 -12.85 12.04 -1.81
N VAL A 152 -13.18 10.80 -2.15
CA VAL A 152 -14.54 10.39 -2.52
C VAL A 152 -15.54 10.69 -1.38
N LEU A 153 -15.22 10.35 -0.14
CA LEU A 153 -16.08 10.63 1.00
C LEU A 153 -16.30 12.14 1.20
N ARG A 154 -15.24 12.94 1.04
CA ARG A 154 -15.32 14.42 1.13
C ARG A 154 -16.17 15.00 0.00
N GLU A 155 -16.02 14.52 -1.23
CA GLU A 155 -16.85 14.94 -2.37
C GLU A 155 -18.32 14.60 -2.15
N LEU A 156 -18.63 13.44 -1.56
CA LEU A 156 -19.98 13.03 -1.20
C LEU A 156 -20.58 13.86 -0.07
N GLY A 157 -19.79 14.69 0.61
CA GLY A 157 -20.25 15.61 1.66
C GLY A 157 -19.86 15.21 3.08
N ALA A 158 -18.97 14.22 3.25
CA ALA A 158 -18.51 13.84 4.58
C ALA A 158 -17.42 14.79 5.13
N GLU A 159 -17.50 15.06 6.42
CA GLU A 159 -16.42 15.61 7.24
C GLU A 159 -15.70 14.44 7.92
N LEU A 160 -14.41 14.24 7.59
CA LEU A 160 -13.60 13.19 8.21
C LEU A 160 -12.93 13.73 9.47
N VAL A 161 -13.22 13.10 10.61
CA VAL A 161 -12.72 13.49 11.92
C VAL A 161 -11.72 12.42 12.39
N PRO A 162 -10.41 12.63 12.22
CA PRO A 162 -9.43 11.66 12.66
C PRO A 162 -9.40 11.58 14.19
N PHE A 163 -9.17 10.36 14.69
CA PHE A 163 -8.93 10.10 16.11
C PHE A 163 -7.93 8.96 16.28
N SER A 164 -7.27 8.88 17.43
CA SER A 164 -6.30 7.84 17.74
C SER A 164 -6.83 6.89 18.80
N PRO A 165 -7.15 5.64 18.45
CA PRO A 165 -7.44 4.61 19.45
C PRO A 165 -6.32 4.38 20.46
N LEU A 166 -5.07 4.69 20.12
CA LEU A 166 -3.92 4.54 21.00
C LEU A 166 -3.80 5.65 22.06
N THR A 167 -4.19 6.90 21.74
CA THR A 167 -3.85 8.05 22.57
C THR A 167 -5.02 8.91 22.98
N ASP A 168 -6.10 8.94 22.21
CA ASP A 168 -7.28 9.70 22.56
C ASP A 168 -8.08 8.97 23.63
N GLU A 169 -8.72 9.75 24.50
CA GLU A 169 -9.47 9.19 25.61
C GLU A 169 -10.79 8.54 25.17
N ARG A 170 -11.46 9.10 24.16
CA ARG A 170 -12.75 8.63 23.64
C ARG A 170 -12.98 9.05 22.20
N LEU A 171 -14.04 8.52 21.58
CA LEU A 171 -14.49 8.94 20.26
C LEU A 171 -14.78 10.45 20.22
N PRO A 172 -14.56 11.10 19.06
CA PRO A 172 -15.00 12.48 18.84
C PRO A 172 -16.51 12.62 19.03
N GLU A 173 -16.93 13.79 19.50
CA GLU A 173 -18.34 14.09 19.69
C GLU A 173 -19.07 14.39 18.37
N ASN A 174 -20.38 14.16 18.36
CA ASN A 174 -21.27 14.48 17.24
C ASN A 174 -20.82 13.82 15.92
N ILE A 175 -20.53 12.53 15.97
CA ILE A 175 -20.23 11.72 14.80
C ILE A 175 -21.47 10.94 14.33
N ASP A 176 -21.59 10.80 13.02
CA ASP A 176 -22.68 10.08 12.35
C ASP A 176 -22.24 8.71 11.84
N GLY A 177 -20.93 8.45 11.85
CA GLY A 177 -20.33 7.19 11.41
C GLY A 177 -18.94 6.97 11.98
N LEU A 178 -18.49 5.71 11.95
CA LEU A 178 -17.18 5.26 12.40
C LEU A 178 -16.48 4.46 11.30
N TYR A 179 -15.24 4.81 10.99
CA TYR A 179 -14.40 4.08 10.07
C TYR A 179 -13.12 3.62 10.77
N LEU A 180 -13.00 2.31 10.95
CA LEU A 180 -11.83 1.62 11.49
C LEU A 180 -11.13 0.90 10.34
N GLY A 181 -10.06 1.45 9.83
CA GLY A 181 -9.31 0.90 8.70
C GLY A 181 -8.33 -0.20 9.09
N GLY A 182 -7.55 -0.62 8.12
CA GLY A 182 -6.50 -1.61 8.32
C GLY A 182 -5.28 -1.07 9.06
N GLY A 183 -4.46 -1.98 9.49
CA GLY A 183 -3.22 -1.73 10.21
C GLY A 183 -2.75 -2.96 10.97
N TYR A 184 -1.96 -2.75 12.01
CA TYR A 184 -1.37 -3.81 12.83
C TYR A 184 -1.73 -3.63 14.32
N PRO A 185 -3.00 -3.78 14.71
CA PRO A 185 -3.40 -3.64 16.12
C PRO A 185 -2.73 -4.64 17.04
N GLU A 186 -2.32 -5.81 16.53
CA GLU A 186 -1.59 -6.84 17.28
C GLU A 186 -0.22 -6.36 17.79
N LEU A 187 0.37 -5.37 17.17
CA LEU A 187 1.63 -4.78 17.64
C LEU A 187 1.42 -3.79 18.80
N TYR A 188 0.20 -3.34 18.98
CA TYR A 188 -0.21 -2.34 19.96
C TYR A 188 -1.27 -2.88 20.93
N GLU A 189 -1.44 -4.21 20.98
CA GLU A 189 -2.49 -4.87 21.76
C GLU A 189 -2.56 -4.40 23.21
N LYS A 190 -1.40 -4.28 23.86
CA LYS A 190 -1.32 -3.80 25.24
C LYS A 190 -1.84 -2.37 25.36
N GLN A 191 -1.39 -1.46 24.51
CA GLN A 191 -1.78 -0.05 24.57
C GLN A 191 -3.27 0.12 24.24
N LEU A 192 -3.77 -0.59 23.24
CA LEU A 192 -5.19 -0.62 22.89
C LEU A 192 -6.03 -1.20 24.03
N SER A 193 -5.55 -2.26 24.68
CA SER A 193 -6.23 -2.90 25.81
C SER A 193 -6.28 -2.00 27.05
N GLU A 194 -5.22 -1.26 27.33
CA GLU A 194 -5.12 -0.34 28.48
C GLU A 194 -5.99 0.91 28.31
N ASN A 195 -6.35 1.29 27.05
CA ASN A 195 -7.24 2.43 26.78
C ASN A 195 -8.72 2.02 26.93
N GLU A 196 -9.12 1.72 28.17
CA GLU A 196 -10.45 1.21 28.48
C GLU A 196 -11.58 2.20 28.10
N ILE A 197 -11.36 3.49 28.33
CA ILE A 197 -12.37 4.52 28.04
C ILE A 197 -12.65 4.59 26.54
N MET A 198 -11.62 4.56 25.70
CA MET A 198 -11.79 4.51 24.25
C MET A 198 -12.52 3.24 23.80
N ARG A 199 -12.13 2.07 24.32
CA ARG A 199 -12.78 0.80 23.99
C ARG A 199 -14.27 0.83 24.34
N ASP A 200 -14.61 1.29 25.53
CA ASP A 200 -15.99 1.39 25.99
C ASP A 200 -16.79 2.43 25.17
N SER A 201 -16.15 3.54 24.78
CA SER A 201 -16.73 4.54 23.90
C SER A 201 -17.10 3.95 22.52
N ILE A 202 -16.19 3.22 21.90
CA ILE A 202 -16.42 2.53 20.62
C ILE A 202 -17.53 1.48 20.77
N LYS A 203 -17.39 0.60 21.76
CA LYS A 203 -18.37 -0.46 22.03
C LYS A 203 -19.78 0.12 22.21
N THR A 204 -19.92 1.13 23.03
CA THR A 204 -21.19 1.79 23.29
C THR A 204 -21.78 2.40 22.02
N ALA A 205 -20.97 3.10 21.23
CA ALA A 205 -21.40 3.71 19.98
C ALA A 205 -21.88 2.65 18.96
N VAL A 206 -21.11 1.59 18.76
CA VAL A 206 -21.45 0.51 17.83
C VAL A 206 -22.72 -0.23 18.26
N LEU A 207 -22.83 -0.60 19.54
CA LEU A 207 -24.03 -1.27 20.08
C LEU A 207 -25.27 -0.35 20.09
N SER A 208 -25.07 0.95 20.12
CA SER A 208 -26.16 1.94 19.99
C SER A 208 -26.59 2.17 18.54
N GLY A 209 -25.97 1.46 17.57
CA GLY A 209 -26.36 1.50 16.16
C GLY A 209 -25.62 2.56 15.34
N LEU A 210 -24.48 3.10 15.80
CA LEU A 210 -23.64 3.97 14.97
C LEU A 210 -23.19 3.21 13.72
N PRO A 211 -23.48 3.72 12.50
CA PRO A 211 -22.98 3.13 11.27
C PRO A 211 -21.46 2.98 11.30
N THR A 212 -20.97 1.74 11.15
CA THR A 212 -19.56 1.43 11.35
C THR A 212 -19.04 0.59 10.19
N VAL A 213 -17.90 1.01 9.61
CA VAL A 213 -17.11 0.22 8.68
C VAL A 213 -15.82 -0.17 9.39
N ALA A 214 -15.50 -1.47 9.40
CA ALA A 214 -14.28 -1.98 10.00
C ALA A 214 -13.59 -2.97 9.03
N GLU A 215 -12.35 -2.70 8.68
CA GLU A 215 -11.58 -3.48 7.72
C GLU A 215 -10.31 -4.04 8.37
N CYS A 216 -9.97 -5.32 8.11
CA CYS A 216 -8.71 -5.94 8.53
C CYS A 216 -8.40 -5.68 10.02
N GLY A 217 -7.39 -4.86 10.34
CA GLY A 217 -7.04 -4.47 11.71
C GLY A 217 -8.19 -3.82 12.48
N GLY A 218 -8.99 -2.98 11.82
CA GLY A 218 -10.18 -2.38 12.43
C GLY A 218 -11.23 -3.42 12.83
N PHE A 219 -11.39 -4.47 12.02
CA PHE A 219 -12.26 -5.60 12.37
C PHE A 219 -11.70 -6.38 13.58
N LEU A 220 -10.38 -6.61 13.63
CA LEU A 220 -9.75 -7.27 14.78
C LEU A 220 -9.93 -6.48 16.08
N TYR A 221 -9.91 -5.15 16.00
CA TYR A 221 -10.14 -4.30 17.16
C TYR A 221 -11.58 -4.37 17.70
N LEU A 222 -12.56 -4.71 16.87
CA LEU A 222 -13.95 -4.92 17.27
C LEU A 222 -14.22 -6.35 17.82
N LEU A 223 -13.23 -7.20 17.95
CA LEU A 223 -13.37 -8.48 18.64
C LEU A 223 -13.35 -8.28 20.17
N HIS A 224 -13.76 -9.31 20.92
CA HIS A 224 -13.66 -9.29 22.38
C HIS A 224 -12.21 -9.25 22.87
N SER A 225 -11.32 -9.94 22.15
CA SER A 225 -9.90 -9.99 22.49
C SER A 225 -9.06 -10.30 21.25
N LEU A 226 -7.80 -9.87 21.28
CA LEU A 226 -6.76 -10.18 20.32
C LEU A 226 -5.56 -10.71 21.10
N ASP A 227 -5.15 -11.94 20.85
CA ASP A 227 -4.04 -12.65 21.55
C ASP A 227 -4.14 -12.61 23.10
N GLY A 228 -5.37 -12.56 23.61
CA GLY A 228 -5.66 -12.48 25.05
C GLY A 228 -5.79 -11.07 25.62
N ALA A 229 -5.41 -10.04 24.88
CA ALA A 229 -5.64 -8.66 25.25
C ALA A 229 -7.08 -8.22 24.93
N ALA A 230 -7.73 -7.51 25.84
CA ALA A 230 -9.11 -7.05 25.64
C ALA A 230 -9.15 -5.99 24.53
N MET A 231 -10.15 -6.11 23.62
CA MET A 231 -10.41 -5.16 22.53
C MET A 231 -11.78 -4.48 22.72
N ALA A 232 -12.27 -3.76 21.71
CA ALA A 232 -13.46 -2.93 21.81
C ALA A 232 -14.80 -3.68 21.64
N GLY A 233 -14.79 -4.98 21.35
CA GLY A 233 -15.96 -5.77 21.04
C GLY A 233 -16.76 -6.39 22.20
#